data_dd1fa4833ec700cec2e12d36d28c9eab
#
_entry.id   dd1fa4833ec700cec2e12d36d28c9eab
#
_cell.length_a   1.000
_cell.length_b   1.000
_cell.length_c   1.000
_cell.angle_alpha   90.00
_cell.angle_beta   90.00
_cell.angle_gamma   90.00
#
_symmetry.space_group_name_H-M   'P 1'
#
loop_
_entity.id
_entity.type
_entity.pdbx_description
1 polymer ?
#
loop_
_entity_poly.entity_id
_entity_poly.type
_entity_poly.pdbx_seq_one_letter_code
_entity_poly.pdbx_strand_id
1 'polypeptide(L)'
;MPNKKIILLLWGLLCGMAVQAQPKFLPGTVIAPRKIEVSYSKTTHILFPAEVKYVDLGSSNIIAGKAAGAENVVRVKAAVRDFADETNFSVITADGSFYSFDVEYKDNPATLSLEVGGEAVS
;
A
#
# COMPACT_ATOMS: atom_id res chain seq x y z
N MET A 1 29.65 -40.92 14.89
CA MET A 1 28.24 -41.16 15.22
C MET A 1 27.34 -40.51 14.17
N PRO A 2 26.83 -41.29 13.25
CA PRO A 2 26.07 -40.72 12.12
C PRO A 2 24.77 -40.02 12.52
N ASN A 3 24.17 -40.39 13.64
CA ASN A 3 22.87 -39.81 14.03
C ASN A 3 22.92 -38.33 14.38
N LYS A 4 24.05 -37.84 14.88
CA LYS A 4 24.18 -36.42 15.23
C LYS A 4 24.23 -35.53 14.00
N LYS A 5 24.78 -36.01 12.90
CA LYS A 5 24.84 -35.24 11.66
C LYS A 5 23.46 -35.12 10.99
N ILE A 6 22.65 -36.14 11.10
CA ILE A 6 21.27 -36.14 10.57
C ILE A 6 20.40 -35.16 11.33
N ILE A 7 20.54 -35.08 12.65
CA ILE A 7 19.78 -34.15 13.49
C ILE A 7 20.15 -32.70 13.16
N LEU A 8 21.42 -32.40 12.90
CA LEU A 8 21.86 -31.06 12.51
C LEU A 8 21.29 -30.62 11.16
N LEU A 9 21.16 -31.54 10.22
CA LEU A 9 20.55 -31.27 8.93
C LEU A 9 19.06 -30.95 9.05
N LEU A 10 18.34 -31.64 9.93
CA LEU A 10 16.94 -31.36 10.21
C LEU A 10 16.75 -29.96 10.82
N TRP A 11 17.63 -29.54 11.70
CA TRP A 11 17.62 -28.19 12.27
C TRP A 11 17.80 -27.11 11.20
N GLY A 12 18.71 -27.34 10.27
CA GLY A 12 18.94 -26.39 9.18
C GLY A 12 17.71 -26.21 8.28
N LEU A 13 16.98 -27.29 8.01
CA LEU A 13 15.75 -27.22 7.23
C LEU A 13 14.64 -26.44 7.95
N LEU A 14 14.50 -26.63 9.25
CA LEU A 14 13.49 -25.91 10.04
C LEU A 14 13.78 -24.41 10.08
N CYS A 15 15.03 -24.01 10.23
CA CYS A 15 15.42 -22.59 10.18
C CYS A 15 15.15 -21.96 8.82
N GLY A 16 15.35 -22.70 7.73
CA GLY A 16 15.08 -22.22 6.39
C GLY A 16 13.61 -21.91 6.13
N MET A 17 12.70 -22.64 6.75
CA MET A 17 11.27 -22.40 6.58
C MET A 17 10.76 -21.15 7.29
N ALA A 18 11.44 -20.69 8.33
CA ALA A 18 11.04 -19.49 9.08
C ALA A 18 11.28 -18.18 8.31
N VAL A 19 12.05 -18.21 7.23
CA VAL A 19 12.42 -17.02 6.45
C VAL A 19 11.29 -16.55 5.52
N GLN A 20 10.23 -17.33 5.35
CA GLN A 20 9.17 -17.03 4.40
C GLN A 20 8.26 -15.87 4.79
N ALA A 21 8.37 -15.35 6.01
CA ALA A 21 7.56 -14.24 6.52
C ALA A 21 8.23 -12.86 6.34
N GLN A 22 9.26 -12.75 5.51
CA GLN A 22 9.99 -11.50 5.30
C GLN A 22 9.19 -10.48 4.49
N PRO A 23 9.34 -9.17 4.80
CA PRO A 23 8.75 -8.12 3.96
C PRO A 23 9.31 -8.19 2.53
N LYS A 24 8.53 -7.68 1.58
CA LYS A 24 8.89 -7.73 0.16
C LYS A 24 9.91 -6.68 -0.28
N PHE A 25 10.30 -5.77 0.60
CA PHE A 25 11.26 -4.72 0.27
C PHE A 25 12.52 -4.83 1.12
N LEU A 26 13.63 -4.35 0.59
CA LEU A 26 14.91 -4.37 1.26
C LEU A 26 14.98 -3.28 2.33
N PRO A 27 15.64 -3.54 3.48
CA PRO A 27 15.86 -2.51 4.50
C PRO A 27 16.58 -1.30 3.90
N GLY A 28 16.13 -0.11 4.25
CA GLY A 28 16.71 1.13 3.78
C GLY A 28 16.29 1.58 2.39
N THR A 29 15.44 0.82 1.72
CA THR A 29 14.89 1.23 0.42
C THR A 29 13.88 2.36 0.62
N VAL A 30 14.07 3.45 -0.13
CA VAL A 30 13.11 4.56 -0.13
C VAL A 30 11.97 4.22 -1.08
N ILE A 31 10.74 4.35 -0.58
CA ILE A 31 9.54 4.14 -1.39
C ILE A 31 9.07 5.50 -1.87
N ALA A 32 9.18 5.74 -3.19
CA ALA A 32 8.76 6.99 -3.79
C ALA A 32 7.23 7.09 -3.76
N PRO A 33 6.66 8.20 -3.27
CA PRO A 33 5.22 8.38 -3.27
C PRO A 33 4.70 8.62 -4.68
N ARG A 34 3.47 8.17 -4.94
CA ARG A 34 2.74 8.52 -6.15
C ARG A 34 1.93 9.76 -5.89
N LYS A 35 1.90 10.67 -6.86
CA LYS A 35 1.08 11.87 -6.77
C LYS A 35 -0.31 11.56 -7.27
N ILE A 36 -1.33 11.93 -6.47
CA ILE A 36 -2.73 11.85 -6.90
C ILE A 36 -3.43 13.15 -6.59
N GLU A 37 -4.52 13.37 -7.30
CA GLU A 37 -5.38 14.54 -7.10
C GLU A 37 -6.72 14.08 -6.55
N VAL A 38 -7.28 14.86 -5.63
CA VAL A 38 -8.60 14.58 -5.07
C VAL A 38 -9.44 15.84 -5.10
N SER A 39 -10.77 15.66 -5.15
CA SER A 39 -11.69 16.79 -5.07
C SER A 39 -12.73 16.54 -3.97
N TYR A 40 -13.45 17.58 -3.64
CA TYR A 40 -14.54 17.50 -2.67
C TYR A 40 -15.76 16.82 -3.27
N SER A 41 -16.05 17.05 -4.55
CA SER A 41 -17.26 16.58 -5.21
C SER A 41 -17.12 15.27 -5.98
N LYS A 42 -15.90 14.77 -6.15
CA LYS A 42 -15.64 13.53 -6.90
C LYS A 42 -14.79 12.59 -6.06
N THR A 43 -14.97 11.29 -6.25
CA THR A 43 -14.18 10.27 -5.57
C THR A 43 -13.11 9.73 -6.51
N THR A 44 -11.88 9.63 -6.02
CA THR A 44 -10.80 8.94 -6.71
C THR A 44 -10.74 7.51 -6.20
N HIS A 45 -10.71 6.55 -7.11
CA HIS A 45 -10.61 5.12 -6.79
C HIS A 45 -9.23 4.61 -7.11
N ILE A 46 -8.64 3.86 -6.18
CA ILE A 46 -7.34 3.24 -6.37
C ILE A 46 -7.51 1.74 -6.22
N LEU A 47 -7.11 1.00 -7.24
CA LEU A 47 -7.23 -0.46 -7.30
C LEU A 47 -5.89 -1.10 -7.04
N PHE A 48 -5.86 -2.00 -6.07
CA PHE A 48 -4.66 -2.72 -5.66
C PHE A 48 -4.72 -4.17 -6.11
N PRO A 49 -3.57 -4.85 -6.29
CA PRO A 49 -3.58 -6.26 -6.71
C PRO A 49 -3.94 -7.22 -5.60
N ALA A 50 -4.01 -6.76 -4.35
CA ALA A 50 -4.33 -7.59 -3.19
C ALA A 50 -5.24 -6.83 -2.23
N GLU A 51 -5.85 -7.54 -1.29
CA GLU A 51 -6.73 -6.96 -0.28
C GLU A 51 -6.02 -5.89 0.54
N VAL A 52 -6.68 -4.76 0.75
CA VAL A 52 -6.17 -3.66 1.57
C VAL A 52 -6.35 -4.02 3.04
N LYS A 53 -5.27 -3.97 3.80
CA LYS A 53 -5.26 -4.28 5.23
C LYS A 53 -5.12 -3.05 6.12
N TYR A 54 -4.53 -1.98 5.62
CA TYR A 54 -4.21 -0.82 6.42
C TYR A 54 -4.24 0.44 5.57
N VAL A 55 -4.85 1.49 6.09
CA VAL A 55 -4.84 2.82 5.47
C VAL A 55 -4.52 3.83 6.56
N ASP A 56 -3.53 4.68 6.32
CA ASP A 56 -3.14 5.75 7.24
C ASP A 56 -3.20 7.09 6.54
N LEU A 57 -3.95 8.02 7.11
CA LEU A 57 -4.13 9.37 6.55
C LEU A 57 -3.19 10.35 7.21
N GLY A 58 -2.52 11.18 6.41
CA GLY A 58 -1.60 12.19 6.93
C GLY A 58 -2.27 13.40 7.56
N SER A 59 -3.53 13.66 7.20
CA SER A 59 -4.29 14.77 7.76
C SER A 59 -5.79 14.52 7.66
N SER A 60 -6.58 15.38 8.30
CA SER A 60 -8.04 15.35 8.21
C SER A 60 -8.60 16.01 6.95
N ASN A 61 -7.73 16.51 6.06
CA ASN A 61 -8.16 17.12 4.81
C ASN A 61 -8.68 16.12 3.78
N ILE A 62 -8.41 14.84 3.98
CA ILE A 62 -8.86 13.77 3.10
C ILE A 62 -9.60 12.68 3.87
N ILE A 63 -10.45 11.97 3.15
CA ILE A 63 -11.14 10.78 3.63
C ILE A 63 -10.73 9.63 2.71
N ALA A 64 -10.37 8.50 3.29
CA ALA A 64 -10.06 7.31 2.50
C ALA A 64 -10.52 6.06 3.24
N GLY A 65 -10.98 5.07 2.49
CA GLY A 65 -11.42 3.80 3.05
C GLY A 65 -11.68 2.77 1.96
N LYS A 66 -11.84 1.53 2.37
CA LYS A 66 -12.12 0.45 1.43
C LYS A 66 -13.53 0.60 0.85
N ALA A 67 -13.69 0.24 -0.42
CA ALA A 67 -15.00 0.18 -1.03
C ALA A 67 -15.76 -1.05 -0.51
N ALA A 68 -17.04 -0.88 -0.20
CA ALA A 68 -17.87 -1.99 0.28
C ALA A 68 -17.95 -3.09 -0.78
N GLY A 69 -17.63 -4.32 -0.40
CA GLY A 69 -17.67 -5.46 -1.33
C GLY A 69 -16.49 -5.57 -2.28
N ALA A 70 -15.53 -4.63 -2.22
CA ALA A 70 -14.33 -4.64 -3.06
C ALA A 70 -13.11 -4.38 -2.18
N GLU A 71 -12.59 -5.43 -1.56
CA GLU A 71 -11.55 -5.34 -0.53
C GLU A 71 -10.21 -4.82 -1.04
N ASN A 72 -10.00 -4.79 -2.35
CA ASN A 72 -8.77 -4.29 -2.98
C ASN A 72 -8.92 -2.87 -3.53
N VAL A 73 -10.01 -2.19 -3.25
CA VAL A 73 -10.25 -0.84 -3.75
C VAL A 73 -10.32 0.15 -2.60
N VAL A 74 -9.57 1.25 -2.71
CA VAL A 74 -9.64 2.37 -1.78
C VAL A 74 -10.32 3.54 -2.47
N ARG A 75 -11.28 4.12 -1.80
CA ARG A 75 -11.97 5.34 -2.22
C ARG A 75 -11.34 6.52 -1.47
N VAL A 76 -10.90 7.54 -2.20
CA VAL A 76 -10.28 8.73 -1.63
C VAL A 76 -11.01 9.97 -2.10
N LYS A 77 -11.23 10.90 -1.20
CA LYS A 77 -11.84 12.17 -1.57
C LYS A 77 -11.40 13.25 -0.57
N ALA A 78 -11.50 14.51 -0.99
CA ALA A 78 -11.25 15.63 -0.09
C ALA A 78 -12.37 15.75 0.93
N ALA A 79 -12.01 15.92 2.21
CA ALA A 79 -12.97 16.18 3.28
C ALA A 79 -13.30 17.67 3.36
N VAL A 80 -12.42 18.53 2.86
CA VAL A 80 -12.59 19.98 2.80
C VAL A 80 -12.25 20.47 1.40
N ARG A 81 -12.86 21.58 0.98
CA ARG A 81 -12.57 22.19 -0.32
C ARG A 81 -11.27 22.96 -0.28
N ASP A 82 -10.57 22.95 -1.41
CA ASP A 82 -9.46 23.86 -1.70
C ASP A 82 -8.36 23.86 -0.63
N PHE A 83 -8.06 22.71 -0.02
CA PHE A 83 -6.94 22.69 0.91
C PHE A 83 -5.64 22.99 0.19
N ALA A 84 -4.83 23.89 0.76
CA ALA A 84 -3.65 24.43 0.10
C ALA A 84 -2.43 23.51 0.18
N ASP A 85 -2.25 22.88 1.34
CA ASP A 85 -1.06 22.07 1.58
C ASP A 85 -1.25 20.64 1.12
N GLU A 86 -0.29 20.12 0.36
CA GLU A 86 -0.27 18.71 0.00
C GLU A 86 -0.30 17.85 1.25
N THR A 87 -1.08 16.79 1.22
CA THR A 87 -1.14 15.80 2.29
C THR A 87 -0.72 14.43 1.74
N ASN A 88 -0.89 13.38 2.52
CA ASN A 88 -0.51 12.04 2.09
C ASN A 88 -1.37 10.97 2.73
N PHE A 89 -1.29 9.77 2.18
CA PHE A 89 -1.77 8.58 2.85
C PHE A 89 -0.95 7.37 2.40
N SER A 90 -1.03 6.33 3.21
CA SER A 90 -0.30 5.08 2.97
C SER A 90 -1.25 3.91 3.02
N VAL A 91 -0.96 2.89 2.24
CA VAL A 91 -1.76 1.66 2.17
C VAL A 91 -0.84 0.46 2.28
N ILE A 92 -1.24 -0.53 3.08
CA ILE A 92 -0.57 -1.84 3.14
C ILE A 92 -1.58 -2.89 2.70
N THR A 93 -1.18 -3.74 1.78
CA THR A 93 -2.01 -4.82 1.26
C THR A 93 -1.64 -6.16 1.87
N ALA A 94 -2.53 -7.14 1.72
CA ALA A 94 -2.39 -8.46 2.34
C ALA A 94 -1.14 -9.22 1.90
N ASP A 95 -0.60 -8.89 0.73
CA ASP A 95 0.62 -9.49 0.21
C ASP A 95 1.90 -8.86 0.78
N GLY A 96 1.77 -7.93 1.74
CA GLY A 96 2.90 -7.26 2.38
C GLY A 96 3.44 -6.06 1.62
N SER A 97 2.78 -5.62 0.56
CA SER A 97 3.20 -4.44 -0.21
C SER A 97 2.79 -3.15 0.48
N PHE A 98 3.64 -2.14 0.36
CA PHE A 98 3.41 -0.81 0.91
C PHE A 98 3.31 0.21 -0.22
N TYR A 99 2.29 1.05 -0.18
CA TYR A 99 2.06 2.09 -1.17
C TYR A 99 1.95 3.45 -0.47
N SER A 100 2.62 4.45 -1.00
CA SER A 100 2.61 5.81 -0.48
C SER A 100 2.08 6.77 -1.54
N PHE A 101 1.22 7.71 -1.11
CA PHE A 101 0.60 8.66 -2.02
C PHE A 101 0.75 10.08 -1.47
N ASP A 102 1.19 11.00 -2.33
CA ASP A 102 1.09 12.42 -2.07
C ASP A 102 -0.18 12.94 -2.71
N VAL A 103 -0.95 13.71 -1.97
CA VAL A 103 -2.31 14.09 -2.36
C VAL A 103 -2.44 15.60 -2.40
N GLU A 104 -2.83 16.13 -3.55
CA GLU A 104 -3.16 17.54 -3.70
C GLU A 104 -4.62 17.73 -4.11
N TYR A 105 -5.16 18.89 -3.82
CA TYR A 105 -6.53 19.23 -4.17
C TYR A 105 -6.62 19.74 -5.61
N LYS A 106 -7.61 19.23 -6.34
CA LYS A 106 -8.00 19.78 -7.65
C LYS A 106 -9.51 19.66 -7.79
N ASP A 107 -10.17 20.71 -8.28
CA ASP A 107 -11.61 20.65 -8.53
C ASP A 107 -11.96 19.59 -9.57
N ASN A 108 -11.10 19.43 -10.57
CA ASN A 108 -11.27 18.44 -11.62
C ASN A 108 -10.01 17.59 -11.72
N PRO A 109 -9.90 16.52 -10.93
CA PRO A 109 -8.74 15.64 -11.02
C PRO A 109 -8.56 15.08 -12.43
N ALA A 110 -7.32 15.03 -12.88
CA ALA A 110 -7.00 14.47 -14.19
C ALA A 110 -7.32 12.99 -14.29
N THR A 111 -7.25 12.28 -13.14
CA THR A 111 -7.52 10.85 -13.06
C THR A 111 -8.41 10.57 -11.85
N LEU A 112 -9.49 9.84 -12.06
CA LEU A 112 -10.40 9.42 -10.99
C LEU A 112 -10.31 7.93 -10.69
N SER A 113 -9.55 7.19 -11.47
CA SER A 113 -9.35 5.75 -11.26
C SER A 113 -7.90 5.43 -11.58
N LEU A 114 -7.23 4.76 -10.65
CA LEU A 114 -5.83 4.42 -10.76
C LEU A 114 -5.62 2.97 -10.33
N GLU A 115 -4.94 2.21 -11.18
CA GLU A 115 -4.55 0.85 -10.86
C GLU A 115 -3.05 0.84 -10.51
N VAL A 116 -2.70 0.28 -9.36
CA VAL A 116 -1.32 0.22 -8.87
C VAL A 116 -0.87 -1.22 -8.69
N GLY A 117 0.44 -1.41 -8.56
CA GLY A 117 1.03 -2.73 -8.31
C GLY A 117 1.16 -3.60 -9.55
N GLY A 118 0.70 -3.13 -10.70
CA GLY A 118 0.87 -3.80 -11.98
C GLY A 118 2.05 -3.29 -12.77
N GLU A 119 2.77 -2.32 -12.24
CA GLU A 119 3.93 -1.75 -12.90
C GLU A 119 5.06 -2.78 -12.91
N ALA A 120 5.78 -2.82 -14.01
CA ALA A 120 6.94 -3.67 -14.11
C ALA A 120 7.89 -3.35 -12.97
N VAL A 121 8.08 -4.31 -12.10
CA VAL A 121 9.13 -4.24 -11.10
C VAL A 121 10.41 -4.55 -11.84
N SER A 122 11.00 -3.51 -12.32
CA SER A 122 12.27 -3.66 -13.02
C SER A 122 13.37 -4.00 -12.03
#